data_7174d1000bc5770514f2353527540481
#
_entry.id   7174d1000bc5770514f2353527540481
#
_cell.length_a   1.000
_cell.length_b   1.000
_cell.length_c   1.000
_cell.angle_alpha   90.00
_cell.angle_beta   90.00
_cell.angle_gamma   90.00
#
_symmetry.space_group_name_H-M   'P 1'
#
loop_
_entity.id
_entity.type
_entity.pdbx_description
1 polymer ?
#
loop_
_entity_poly.entity_id
_entity_poly.type
_entity_poly.pdbx_seq_one_letter_code
_entity_poly.pdbx_strand_id
1 'polypeptide(L)' 'MYNIMTKLIDKRFYKTREEAQQKCDVFFAVGRITDEQYTELCSLIESVYAE' A
#
# COMPACT_ATOMS: atom_id res chain seq x y z
N MET A 1 -9.58 5.03 3.45
CA MET A 1 -8.67 3.89 3.22
C MET A 1 -7.22 4.29 3.00
N TYR A 2 -7.00 5.34 2.23
CA TYR A 2 -5.62 5.75 1.93
C TYR A 2 -4.81 6.04 3.19
N ASN A 3 -5.36 6.83 4.10
CA ASN A 3 -4.63 7.19 5.32
C ASN A 3 -4.29 5.98 6.20
N ILE A 4 -5.23 5.06 6.28
CA ILE A 4 -5.03 3.84 7.06
C ILE A 4 -3.95 2.99 6.42
N MET A 5 -3.99 2.84 5.10
CA MET A 5 -2.98 2.07 4.38
C MET A 5 -1.60 2.67 4.53
N THR A 6 -1.50 4.00 4.46
CA THR A 6 -0.23 4.69 4.65
C THR A 6 0.38 4.37 6.01
N LYS A 7 -0.44 4.41 7.05
CA LYS A 7 0.03 4.11 8.39
C LYS A 7 0.44 2.65 8.54
N LEU A 8 -0.33 1.75 7.96
CA LEU A 8 -0.02 0.32 8.05
C LEU A 8 1.30 0.02 7.35
N ILE A 9 1.52 0.62 6.20
CA ILE A 9 2.76 0.41 5.46
C ILE A 9 3.95 1.00 6.23
N ASP A 10 3.80 2.20 6.76
CA ASP A 10 4.86 2.85 7.54
C ASP A 10 5.27 2.00 8.75
N LYS A 11 4.32 1.34 9.37
CA LYS A 11 4.58 0.51 10.54
C LYS A 11 5.01 -0.89 10.18
N ARG A 12 5.11 -1.18 8.88
CA ARG A 12 5.45 -2.51 8.38
C ARG A 12 4.48 -3.56 8.92
N PHE A 13 3.21 -3.21 8.93
CA PHE A 13 2.17 -4.10 9.39
C PHE A 13 2.15 -5.39 8.59
N TYR A 14 2.36 -5.29 7.29
CA TYR A 14 2.42 -6.45 6.41
C TYR A 14 3.82 -7.04 6.46
N LYS A 15 3.90 -8.35 6.46
CA LYS A 15 5.17 -9.06 6.63
C LYS A 15 6.08 -8.92 5.42
N THR A 16 5.51 -8.87 4.23
CA THR A 16 6.28 -8.82 3.01
C THR A 16 5.79 -7.70 2.11
N ARG A 17 6.67 -7.29 1.21
CA ARG A 17 6.32 -6.30 0.19
C ARG A 17 5.18 -6.79 -0.68
N GLU A 18 5.20 -8.07 -1.04
CA GLU A 18 4.18 -8.65 -1.89
C GLU A 18 2.82 -8.63 -1.21
N GLU A 19 2.78 -8.89 0.08
CA GLU A 19 1.53 -8.84 0.83
C GLU A 19 0.96 -7.44 0.85
N ALA A 20 1.80 -6.44 1.09
CA ALA A 20 1.38 -5.05 1.09
C ALA A 20 0.86 -4.65 -0.29
N GLN A 21 1.57 -5.06 -1.34
CA GLN A 21 1.17 -4.75 -2.71
C GLN A 21 -0.18 -5.38 -3.04
N GLN A 22 -0.38 -6.62 -2.61
CA GLN A 22 -1.64 -7.31 -2.84
C GLN A 22 -2.81 -6.60 -2.20
N LYS A 23 -2.63 -6.09 -0.98
CA LYS A 23 -3.68 -5.33 -0.30
C LYS A 23 -4.01 -4.05 -1.05
N CYS A 24 -3.01 -3.36 -1.56
CA CYS A 24 -3.23 -2.17 -2.37
C CYS A 24 -4.01 -2.51 -3.63
N ASP A 25 -3.66 -3.60 -4.29
CA ASP A 25 -4.36 -4.05 -5.49
C ASP A 25 -5.84 -4.31 -5.21
N VAL A 26 -6.13 -4.97 -4.09
CA VAL A 26 -7.51 -5.27 -3.70
C VAL A 26 -8.29 -3.98 -3.47
N PHE A 27 -7.74 -3.04 -2.71
CA PHE A 27 -8.42 -1.79 -2.43
C PHE A 27 -8.64 -0.97 -3.68
N PHE A 28 -7.68 -0.99 -4.60
CA PHE A 28 -7.83 -0.30 -5.86
C PHE A 28 -8.94 -0.94 -6.71
N ALA A 29 -8.98 -2.26 -6.74
CA ALA A 29 -9.97 -3.00 -7.53
C ALA A 29 -11.39 -2.74 -7.02
N VAL A 30 -11.58 -2.57 -5.72
CA VAL A 30 -12.91 -2.30 -5.16
C VAL A 30 -13.24 -0.81 -5.10
N GLY A 31 -12.36 0.04 -5.61
CA GLY A 31 -12.62 1.48 -5.69
C GLY A 31 -12.45 2.24 -4.40
N ARG A 32 -11.69 1.70 -3.46
CA ARG A 32 -11.44 2.36 -2.18
C ARG A 32 -10.34 3.40 -2.25
N ILE A 33 -9.48 3.31 -3.25
CA ILE A 33 -8.41 4.29 -3.48
C ILE A 33 -8.40 4.66 -4.96
N THR A 34 -7.86 5.84 -5.24
CA THR A 34 -7.75 6.34 -6.62
C THR A 34 -6.45 5.88 -7.27
N ASP A 35 -6.33 6.11 -8.59
CA ASP A 35 -5.09 5.81 -9.31
C ASP A 35 -3.90 6.52 -8.68
N GLU A 36 -4.07 7.78 -8.33
CA GLU A 36 -2.99 8.55 -7.71
C GLU A 36 -2.60 7.98 -6.37
N GLN A 37 -3.60 7.63 -5.56
CA GLN A 37 -3.36 7.04 -4.26
C GLN A 37 -2.69 5.68 -4.38
N TYR A 38 -3.11 4.90 -5.36
CA TYR A 38 -2.50 3.60 -5.61
C TYR A 38 -1.02 3.76 -5.95
N THR A 39 -0.70 4.69 -6.84
CA THR A 39 0.68 4.95 -7.23
C THR A 39 1.51 5.40 -6.03
N GLU A 40 0.96 6.28 -5.21
CA GLU A 40 1.67 6.75 -4.02
C GLU A 40 1.91 5.61 -3.02
N LEU A 41 0.92 4.75 -2.84
CA LEU A 41 1.08 3.61 -1.93
C LEU A 41 2.13 2.64 -2.45
N CYS A 42 2.16 2.41 -3.76
CA CYS A 42 3.19 1.56 -4.35
C CYS A 42 4.59 2.13 -4.11
N SER A 43 4.76 3.43 -4.29
CA SER A 43 6.03 4.10 -4.02
C SER A 43 6.42 3.98 -2.55
N LEU A 44 5.45 4.15 -1.67
CA LEU A 44 5.69 4.02 -0.24
C LEU A 44 6.12 2.59 0.12
N ILE A 45 5.47 1.60 -0.46
CA ILE A 45 5.82 0.21 -0.24
C ILE A 45 7.27 -0.05 -0.67
N GLU A 46 7.64 0.45 -1.83
CA GLU A 46 9.01 0.27 -2.31
C GLU A 46 10.01 0.93 -1.38
N SER A 47 9.66 2.07 -0.82
CA SER A 47 10.54 2.79 0.09
C SER A 47 10.67 2.10 1.44
N VAL A 48 9.55 1.68 2.01
CA VAL A 48 9.52 1.09 3.35
C VAL A 48 10.03 -0.35 3.34
N TYR A 49 9.69 -1.11 2.32
CA TYR A 49 10.06 -2.52 2.23
C TYR A 49 11.28 -2.76 1.32
N ALA A 50 11.96 -1.71 0.94
CA ALA A 50 13.20 -1.85 0.16
C ALA A 50 14.29 -2.46 1.04
N GLU A 51 15.03 -3.36 0.46
CA GLU A 51 16.09 -4.04 1.19
C GLU A 51 17.44 -3.80 0.54
#